data_5455c6582f8e1beb162bde3e4da5bb55
#
_entry.id   5455c6582f8e1beb162bde3e4da5bb55
#
_cell.length_a   1.000
_cell.length_b   1.000
_cell.length_c   1.000
_cell.angle_alpha   90.00
_cell.angle_beta   90.00
_cell.angle_gamma   90.00
#
_symmetry.space_group_name_H-M   'P 1'
#
loop_
_entity.id
_entity.type
_entity.pdbx_description
1 polymer ?
#
loop_
_entity_poly.entity_id
_entity_poly.type
_entity_poly.pdbx_seq_one_letter_code
_entity_poly.pdbx_strand_id
1 'polypeptide(L)'
;LSIVKRTRFIYNKGRGKRGAKTNENEVWEVHQMKSARSFKEFEALNGISMEEVLTVFEAVSEVFPMIVAANLTKNTYTMIKDDGFLANDMPSSGKYDDLIDVGVENIHPNYQRAFLDNFSRERLLQMLGQGRKEVCVKLYQKGRGDRYQWVSTHVIRVREKDGDVCHVCINKFLDECSSCGEQQRVCRAPY
;
A
#
# COMPACT_ATOMS: atom_id res chain seq x y z
N LEU A 1 7.80 26.13 12.52
CA LEU A 1 9.02 26.67 11.89
C LEU A 1 9.96 25.54 11.54
N SER A 2 10.15 25.32 10.18
CA SER A 2 11.39 24.78 9.61
C SER A 2 11.63 23.29 9.77
N ILE A 3 11.88 22.47 8.79
CA ILE A 3 12.89 22.52 7.72
C ILE A 3 12.55 21.42 6.71
N VAL A 4 12.13 21.78 5.51
CA VAL A 4 12.17 20.88 4.36
C VAL A 4 13.62 20.86 3.85
N LYS A 5 14.35 19.76 4.07
CA LYS A 5 15.67 19.56 3.48
C LYS A 5 15.52 19.19 2.00
N ARG A 6 15.83 20.14 1.12
CA ARG A 6 16.03 19.91 -0.32
C ARG A 6 17.23 19.01 -0.54
N THR A 7 17.03 17.80 -0.97
CA THR A 7 18.10 16.94 -1.49
C THR A 7 18.32 17.32 -2.96
N ARG A 8 19.46 17.96 -3.23
CA ARG A 8 19.93 18.29 -4.59
C ARG A 8 20.62 17.07 -5.16
N PHE A 9 20.03 16.43 -6.15
CA PHE A 9 20.73 15.45 -6.99
C PHE A 9 21.53 16.17 -8.06
N ILE A 10 22.85 16.00 -8.03
CA ILE A 10 23.78 16.46 -9.07
C ILE A 10 23.86 15.36 -10.13
N TYR A 11 23.36 15.65 -11.33
CA TYR A 11 23.45 14.72 -12.47
C TYR A 11 24.68 15.05 -13.33
N ASN A 12 25.52 14.06 -13.51
CA ASN A 12 26.76 14.15 -14.30
C ASN A 12 26.46 13.92 -15.78
N LYS A 13 26.81 14.90 -16.64
CA LYS A 13 26.57 14.87 -18.09
C LYS A 13 27.63 14.01 -18.80
N GLY A 14 27.24 12.80 -19.23
CA GLY A 14 28.01 12.01 -20.21
C GLY A 14 27.44 12.20 -21.62
N ARG A 15 28.31 12.58 -22.58
CA ARG A 15 27.97 12.75 -24.01
C ARG A 15 27.78 11.40 -24.69
N GLY A 16 26.72 11.24 -25.47
CA GLY A 16 26.65 10.18 -26.50
C GLY A 16 25.30 9.91 -27.11
N LYS A 17 25.17 10.33 -28.38
CA LYS A 17 24.30 9.83 -29.47
C LYS A 17 22.79 10.13 -29.44
N ARG A 18 22.36 10.82 -30.52
CA ARG A 18 21.00 11.23 -30.89
C ARG A 18 20.09 10.01 -31.08
N GLY A 19 19.14 9.86 -30.20
CA GLY A 19 17.88 9.15 -30.37
C GLY A 19 16.83 10.02 -29.71
N ALA A 20 15.65 10.16 -30.30
CA ALA A 20 14.58 11.00 -29.79
C ALA A 20 14.24 10.59 -28.34
N LYS A 21 14.83 11.31 -27.37
CA LYS A 21 14.48 11.17 -25.95
C LYS A 21 13.23 12.01 -25.74
N THR A 22 12.09 11.35 -25.59
CA THR A 22 10.98 11.95 -24.86
C THR A 22 11.53 12.35 -23.50
N ASN A 23 11.46 13.65 -23.23
CA ASN A 23 12.07 14.27 -22.07
C ASN A 23 11.32 13.78 -20.83
N GLU A 24 11.94 12.91 -20.04
CA GLU A 24 11.36 12.37 -18.80
C GLU A 24 10.90 13.51 -17.87
N ASN A 25 11.55 14.66 -17.92
CA ASN A 25 11.14 15.84 -17.17
C ASN A 25 9.80 16.42 -17.66
N GLU A 26 9.51 16.43 -18.97
CA GLU A 26 8.22 16.87 -19.49
C GLU A 26 7.07 15.94 -19.09
N VAL A 27 7.33 14.64 -19.04
CA VAL A 27 6.35 13.65 -18.56
C VAL A 27 6.06 13.83 -17.08
N TRP A 28 7.08 14.13 -16.26
CA TRP A 28 6.92 14.42 -14.83
C TRP A 28 6.14 15.71 -14.57
N GLU A 29 6.46 16.78 -15.28
CA GLU A 29 5.75 18.06 -15.14
C GLU A 29 4.27 17.95 -15.57
N VAL A 30 3.99 17.24 -16.66
CA VAL A 30 2.61 16.98 -17.11
C VAL A 30 1.84 16.12 -16.10
N HIS A 31 2.49 15.14 -15.45
CA HIS A 31 1.85 14.33 -14.41
C HIS A 31 1.54 15.14 -13.14
N GLN A 32 2.48 15.97 -12.71
CA GLN A 32 2.28 16.87 -11.56
C GLN A 32 1.18 17.90 -11.83
N MET A 33 1.14 18.50 -13.04
CA MET A 33 0.08 19.43 -13.41
C MET A 33 -1.30 18.79 -13.52
N LYS A 34 -1.38 17.54 -14.03
CA LYS A 34 -2.64 16.78 -14.05
C LYS A 34 -3.11 16.42 -12.64
N SER A 35 -2.22 16.03 -11.75
CA SER A 35 -2.52 15.72 -10.35
C SER A 35 -2.98 16.97 -9.60
N ALA A 36 -2.28 18.10 -9.73
CA ALA A 36 -2.66 19.36 -9.11
C ALA A 36 -3.99 19.91 -9.62
N ARG A 37 -4.27 19.75 -10.91
CA ARG A 37 -5.55 20.15 -11.51
C ARG A 37 -6.70 19.28 -11.00
N SER A 38 -6.50 17.97 -10.93
CA SER A 38 -7.48 17.02 -10.38
C SER A 38 -7.79 17.30 -8.92
N PHE A 39 -6.78 17.72 -8.12
CA PHE A 39 -7.01 18.06 -6.73
C PHE A 39 -7.77 19.37 -6.55
N LYS A 40 -7.44 20.43 -7.33
CA LYS A 40 -8.21 21.68 -7.32
C LYS A 40 -9.66 21.48 -7.74
N GLU A 41 -9.92 20.60 -8.70
CA GLU A 41 -11.27 20.22 -9.09
C GLU A 41 -11.99 19.48 -7.95
N PHE A 42 -11.29 18.58 -7.25
CA PHE A 42 -11.84 17.87 -6.07
C PHE A 42 -12.15 18.84 -4.93
N GLU A 43 -11.24 19.77 -4.62
CA GLU A 43 -11.40 20.81 -3.62
C GLU A 43 -12.60 21.70 -3.92
N ALA A 44 -12.73 22.15 -5.18
CA ALA A 44 -13.83 22.98 -5.63
C ALA A 44 -15.20 22.27 -5.56
N LEU A 45 -15.23 20.95 -5.79
CA LEU A 45 -16.46 20.15 -5.75
C LEU A 45 -16.89 19.76 -4.34
N ASN A 46 -15.94 19.54 -3.43
CA ASN A 46 -16.22 18.98 -2.12
C ASN A 46 -15.98 19.97 -0.97
N GLY A 47 -15.39 21.13 -1.23
CA GLY A 47 -15.06 22.13 -0.20
C GLY A 47 -14.03 21.67 0.80
N ILE A 48 -13.22 20.64 0.46
CA ILE A 48 -12.20 20.03 1.33
C ILE A 48 -10.83 20.46 0.82
N SER A 49 -10.05 21.12 1.67
CA SER A 49 -8.69 21.55 1.35
C SER A 49 -7.68 20.40 1.41
N MET A 50 -6.51 20.58 0.79
CA MET A 50 -5.39 19.63 0.92
C MET A 50 -4.94 19.47 2.37
N GLU A 51 -4.97 20.53 3.15
CA GLU A 51 -4.60 20.52 4.57
C GLU A 51 -5.53 19.61 5.37
N GLU A 52 -6.83 19.69 5.12
CA GLU A 52 -7.83 18.80 5.75
C GLU A 52 -7.63 17.34 5.32
N VAL A 53 -7.33 17.07 4.04
CA VAL A 53 -7.03 15.71 3.57
C VAL A 53 -5.77 15.16 4.23
N LEU A 54 -4.72 15.96 4.36
CA LEU A 54 -3.48 15.56 5.04
C LEU A 54 -3.73 15.31 6.52
N THR A 55 -4.52 16.14 7.20
CA THR A 55 -4.89 15.94 8.61
C THR A 55 -5.62 14.62 8.82
N VAL A 56 -6.58 14.31 7.94
CA VAL A 56 -7.29 13.02 7.98
C VAL A 56 -6.34 11.86 7.72
N PHE A 57 -5.45 12.01 6.74
CA PHE A 57 -4.45 10.98 6.42
C PHE A 57 -3.50 10.73 7.59
N GLU A 58 -3.00 11.78 8.24
CA GLU A 58 -2.15 11.68 9.44
C GLU A 58 -2.88 10.93 10.56
N ALA A 59 -4.11 11.31 10.89
CA ALA A 59 -4.90 10.67 11.92
C ALA A 59 -5.17 9.17 11.61
N VAL A 60 -5.48 8.84 10.36
CA VAL A 60 -5.66 7.44 9.92
C VAL A 60 -4.34 6.68 10.01
N SER A 61 -3.23 7.31 9.60
CA SER A 61 -1.93 6.68 9.59
C SER A 61 -1.40 6.36 11.00
N GLU A 62 -1.80 7.09 12.03
CA GLU A 62 -1.44 6.76 13.42
C GLU A 62 -2.00 5.41 13.89
N VAL A 63 -3.16 5.02 13.35
CA VAL A 63 -3.86 3.77 13.74
C VAL A 63 -3.30 2.56 12.99
N PHE A 64 -2.74 2.76 11.79
CA PHE A 64 -2.26 1.69 10.93
C PHE A 64 -0.73 1.70 10.85
N PRO A 65 -0.03 0.71 11.41
CA PRO A 65 1.43 0.64 11.39
C PRO A 65 2.01 0.41 9.99
N MET A 66 1.22 -0.10 9.05
CA MET A 66 1.66 -0.31 7.67
C MET A 66 0.57 0.08 6.68
N ILE A 67 0.96 0.88 5.69
CA ILE A 67 0.12 1.31 4.56
C ILE A 67 0.92 1.14 3.27
N VAL A 68 0.40 0.36 2.33
CA VAL A 68 1.03 0.08 1.03
C VAL A 68 0.06 0.42 -0.09
N ALA A 69 0.51 1.17 -1.08
CA ALA A 69 -0.19 1.30 -2.36
C ALA A 69 0.42 0.34 -3.38
N ALA A 70 -0.39 -0.37 -4.16
CA ALA A 70 0.11 -1.28 -5.17
C ALA A 70 -0.69 -1.21 -6.48
N ASN A 71 0.03 -1.42 -7.58
CA ASN A 71 -0.53 -1.65 -8.90
C ASN A 71 -0.27 -3.10 -9.29
N LEU A 72 -1.30 -3.93 -9.20
CA LEU A 72 -1.19 -5.35 -9.47
C LEU A 72 -0.98 -5.65 -10.95
N THR A 73 -1.54 -4.82 -11.85
CA THR A 73 -1.36 -4.98 -13.29
C THR A 73 0.12 -4.80 -13.67
N LYS A 74 0.77 -3.79 -13.11
CA LYS A 74 2.19 -3.48 -13.36
C LYS A 74 3.14 -4.23 -12.42
N ASN A 75 2.61 -5.00 -11.47
CA ASN A 75 3.42 -5.71 -10.47
C ASN A 75 4.33 -4.78 -9.68
N THR A 76 3.80 -3.66 -9.17
CA THR A 76 4.57 -2.68 -8.40
C THR A 76 3.89 -2.35 -7.08
N TYR A 77 4.70 -1.99 -6.08
CA TYR A 77 4.22 -1.41 -4.83
C TYR A 77 5.00 -0.16 -4.44
N THR A 78 4.38 0.64 -3.59
CA THR A 78 5.01 1.75 -2.87
C THR A 78 4.58 1.68 -1.41
N MET A 79 5.57 1.64 -0.51
CA MET A 79 5.36 1.72 0.93
C MET A 79 5.08 3.16 1.30
N ILE A 80 3.86 3.46 1.74
CA ILE A 80 3.46 4.80 2.19
C ILE A 80 3.87 4.98 3.64
N LYS A 81 3.69 3.93 4.44
CA LYS A 81 4.06 3.90 5.85
C LYS A 81 4.49 2.50 6.25
N ASP A 82 5.57 2.42 7.01
CA ASP A 82 5.99 1.21 7.74
C ASP A 82 6.62 1.62 9.07
N ASP A 83 5.90 1.44 10.15
CA ASP A 83 6.38 1.64 11.51
C ASP A 83 7.06 0.37 12.06
N GLY A 84 7.79 -0.34 11.20
CA GLY A 84 8.45 -1.61 11.51
C GLY A 84 7.44 -2.74 11.71
N PHE A 85 6.39 -2.73 10.91
CA PHE A 85 5.41 -3.80 10.86
C PHE A 85 6.03 -5.08 10.27
N LEU A 86 6.85 -4.93 9.23
CA LEU A 86 7.64 -6.02 8.68
C LEU A 86 8.91 -6.22 9.52
N ALA A 87 9.25 -7.48 9.80
CA ALA A 87 10.46 -7.83 10.55
C ALA A 87 11.74 -7.60 9.73
N ASN A 88 11.64 -7.58 8.41
CA ASN A 88 12.73 -7.40 7.47
C ASN A 88 12.67 -6.01 6.83
N ASP A 89 13.83 -5.38 6.62
CA ASP A 89 13.93 -4.12 5.89
C ASP A 89 13.49 -4.32 4.43
N MET A 90 12.39 -3.69 4.06
CA MET A 90 11.88 -3.69 2.70
C MET A 90 12.16 -2.34 2.03
N PRO A 91 12.52 -2.32 0.73
CA PRO A 91 12.59 -1.09 -0.03
C PRO A 91 11.25 -0.34 0.00
N SER A 92 11.29 0.99 -0.04
CA SER A 92 10.08 1.82 -0.09
C SER A 92 9.24 1.63 -1.36
N SER A 93 9.79 0.98 -2.38
CA SER A 93 9.09 0.59 -3.61
C SER A 93 9.78 -0.57 -4.29
N GLY A 94 9.02 -1.37 -5.04
CA GLY A 94 9.55 -2.54 -5.73
C GLY A 94 8.47 -3.35 -6.45
N LYS A 95 8.75 -4.63 -6.71
CA LYS A 95 7.77 -5.55 -7.26
C LYS A 95 6.82 -6.03 -6.16
N TYR A 96 5.53 -6.10 -6.48
CA TYR A 96 4.54 -6.58 -5.55
C TYR A 96 4.77 -8.05 -5.14
N ASP A 97 5.21 -8.89 -6.10
CA ASP A 97 5.50 -10.30 -5.82
C ASP A 97 6.60 -10.43 -4.75
N ASP A 98 7.67 -9.61 -4.82
CA ASP A 98 8.75 -9.62 -3.82
C ASP A 98 8.23 -9.22 -2.42
N LEU A 99 7.27 -8.28 -2.36
CA LEU A 99 6.62 -7.90 -1.10
C LEU A 99 5.83 -9.07 -0.50
N ILE A 100 5.15 -9.86 -1.34
CA ILE A 100 4.39 -11.03 -0.88
C ILE A 100 5.32 -12.15 -0.40
N ASP A 101 6.43 -12.38 -1.10
CA ASP A 101 7.42 -13.39 -0.73
C ASP A 101 8.04 -13.09 0.64
N VAL A 102 8.41 -11.83 0.90
CA VAL A 102 8.87 -11.41 2.24
C VAL A 102 7.74 -11.44 3.26
N GLY A 103 6.54 -11.02 2.84
CA GLY A 103 5.37 -11.01 3.71
C GLY A 103 5.03 -12.38 4.27
N VAL A 104 5.05 -13.43 3.45
CA VAL A 104 4.70 -14.80 3.87
C VAL A 104 5.65 -15.37 4.92
N GLU A 105 6.93 -14.96 4.93
CA GLU A 105 7.92 -15.39 5.93
C GLU A 105 7.57 -14.90 7.33
N ASN A 106 6.86 -13.78 7.43
CA ASN A 106 6.40 -13.22 8.70
C ASN A 106 5.07 -13.83 9.20
N ILE A 107 4.38 -14.59 8.36
CA ILE A 107 3.14 -15.25 8.72
C ILE A 107 3.43 -16.57 9.45
N HIS A 108 2.67 -16.84 10.52
CA HIS A 108 2.75 -18.12 11.23
C HIS A 108 2.46 -19.28 10.26
N PRO A 109 3.24 -20.39 10.29
CA PRO A 109 3.16 -21.47 9.30
C PRO A 109 1.74 -21.98 9.02
N ASN A 110 0.89 -22.08 10.04
CA ASN A 110 -0.50 -22.54 9.89
C ASN A 110 -1.38 -21.58 9.06
N TYR A 111 -0.94 -20.35 8.82
CA TYR A 111 -1.70 -19.31 8.11
C TYR A 111 -1.05 -18.87 6.78
N GLN A 112 0.16 -19.36 6.45
CA GLN A 112 0.86 -19.00 5.22
C GLN A 112 0.03 -19.33 3.98
N ARG A 113 -0.61 -20.49 3.95
CA ARG A 113 -1.50 -20.87 2.84
C ARG A 113 -2.66 -19.89 2.69
N ALA A 114 -3.32 -19.54 3.80
CA ALA A 114 -4.40 -18.57 3.77
C ALA A 114 -3.93 -17.17 3.35
N PHE A 115 -2.70 -16.78 3.72
CA PHE A 115 -2.09 -15.53 3.24
C PHE A 115 -1.94 -15.53 1.72
N LEU A 116 -1.31 -16.54 1.14
CA LEU A 116 -1.08 -16.63 -0.31
C LEU A 116 -2.40 -16.75 -1.09
N ASP A 117 -3.36 -17.52 -0.60
CA ASP A 117 -4.68 -17.69 -1.23
C ASP A 117 -5.50 -16.39 -1.28
N ASN A 118 -5.17 -15.39 -0.44
CA ASN A 118 -5.88 -14.12 -0.41
C ASN A 118 -5.05 -12.94 -0.95
N PHE A 119 -3.71 -12.94 -0.82
CA PHE A 119 -2.89 -11.77 -1.09
C PHE A 119 -1.87 -11.96 -2.21
N SER A 120 -1.70 -13.17 -2.76
CA SER A 120 -0.90 -13.30 -3.98
C SER A 120 -1.45 -12.43 -5.10
N ARG A 121 -0.57 -11.88 -5.93
CA ARG A 121 -0.92 -10.95 -7.01
C ARG A 121 -2.00 -11.53 -7.92
N GLU A 122 -1.88 -12.79 -8.30
CA GLU A 122 -2.84 -13.48 -9.16
C GLU A 122 -4.24 -13.53 -8.53
N ARG A 123 -4.31 -13.88 -7.24
CA ARG A 123 -5.59 -13.98 -6.52
C ARG A 123 -6.25 -12.61 -6.36
N LEU A 124 -5.48 -11.58 -6.03
CA LEU A 124 -6.02 -10.23 -5.94
C LEU A 124 -6.44 -9.67 -7.30
N LEU A 125 -5.68 -9.92 -8.38
CA LEU A 125 -6.08 -9.57 -9.74
C LEU A 125 -7.42 -10.22 -10.08
N GLN A 126 -7.62 -11.50 -9.76
CA GLN A 126 -8.87 -12.19 -9.97
C GLN A 126 -10.01 -11.55 -9.16
N MET A 127 -9.85 -11.42 -7.85
CA MET A 127 -10.92 -10.93 -6.97
C MET A 127 -11.29 -9.47 -7.23
N LEU A 128 -10.28 -8.59 -7.28
CA LEU A 128 -10.50 -7.16 -7.48
C LEU A 128 -10.87 -6.84 -8.92
N GLY A 129 -10.31 -7.56 -9.89
CA GLY A 129 -10.68 -7.44 -11.31
C GLY A 129 -12.14 -7.80 -11.58
N GLN A 130 -12.70 -8.75 -10.84
CA GLN A 130 -14.13 -9.13 -10.89
C GLN A 130 -15.04 -8.13 -10.15
N GLY A 131 -14.52 -7.03 -9.65
CA GLY A 131 -15.31 -5.96 -9.02
C GLY A 131 -15.40 -6.02 -7.50
N ARG A 132 -14.69 -6.96 -6.85
CA ARG A 132 -14.62 -6.97 -5.38
C ARG A 132 -13.96 -5.68 -4.90
N LYS A 133 -14.55 -5.02 -3.91
CA LYS A 133 -14.07 -3.72 -3.41
C LYS A 133 -13.03 -3.86 -2.31
N GLU A 134 -13.11 -4.94 -1.54
CA GLU A 134 -12.25 -5.18 -0.39
C GLU A 134 -11.99 -6.68 -0.20
N VAL A 135 -10.77 -6.99 0.26
CA VAL A 135 -10.39 -8.29 0.82
C VAL A 135 -9.87 -8.03 2.23
N CYS A 136 -10.50 -8.66 3.23
CA CYS A 136 -10.09 -8.53 4.62
C CYS A 136 -9.83 -9.91 5.20
N VAL A 137 -8.65 -10.09 5.81
CA VAL A 137 -8.24 -11.36 6.44
C VAL A 137 -7.55 -11.08 7.76
N LYS A 138 -7.84 -11.90 8.76
CA LYS A 138 -7.11 -11.92 10.04
C LYS A 138 -6.08 -13.03 10.01
N LEU A 139 -4.83 -12.68 10.28
CA LEU A 139 -3.69 -13.60 10.25
C LEU A 139 -2.89 -13.48 11.53
N TYR A 140 -2.22 -14.57 11.90
CA TYR A 140 -1.29 -14.60 13.01
C TYR A 140 0.12 -14.37 12.45
N GLN A 141 0.68 -13.19 12.71
CA GLN A 141 1.87 -12.67 12.08
C GLN A 141 2.90 -12.23 13.12
N LYS A 142 4.18 -12.36 12.78
CA LYS A 142 5.26 -11.77 13.56
C LYS A 142 5.19 -10.25 13.50
N GLY A 143 5.21 -9.62 14.67
CA GLY A 143 5.39 -8.19 14.81
C GLY A 143 6.82 -7.87 15.25
N ARG A 144 7.07 -6.61 15.64
CA ARG A 144 8.33 -6.21 16.25
C ARG A 144 8.66 -7.12 17.44
N GLY A 145 9.90 -7.59 17.51
CA GLY A 145 10.38 -8.42 18.62
C GLY A 145 10.06 -9.90 18.49
N ASP A 146 9.89 -10.42 17.29
CA ASP A 146 9.70 -11.84 16.95
C ASP A 146 8.47 -12.52 17.60
N ARG A 147 7.56 -11.76 18.19
CA ARG A 147 6.33 -12.29 18.77
C ARG A 147 5.21 -12.32 17.73
N TYR A 148 4.52 -13.44 17.68
CA TYR A 148 3.31 -13.55 16.88
C TYR A 148 2.14 -12.83 17.56
N GLN A 149 1.38 -12.11 16.75
CA GLN A 149 0.15 -11.43 17.17
C GLN A 149 -0.88 -11.44 16.05
N TRP A 150 -2.13 -11.24 16.40
CA TRP A 150 -3.20 -11.15 15.42
C TRP A 150 -3.14 -9.82 14.69
N VAL A 151 -3.23 -9.90 13.37
CA VAL A 151 -3.24 -8.75 12.47
C VAL A 151 -4.48 -8.83 11.59
N SER A 152 -5.16 -7.72 11.41
CA SER A 152 -6.17 -7.53 10.36
C SER A 152 -5.52 -6.85 9.17
N THR A 153 -5.55 -7.51 8.01
CA THR A 153 -5.05 -6.99 6.75
C THR A 153 -6.24 -6.68 5.85
N HIS A 154 -6.35 -5.43 5.40
CA HIS A 154 -7.39 -4.95 4.51
C HIS A 154 -6.75 -4.51 3.20
N VAL A 155 -7.16 -5.12 2.11
CA VAL A 155 -6.82 -4.72 0.74
C VAL A 155 -8.04 -4.05 0.13
N ILE A 156 -7.96 -2.76 -0.13
CA ILE A 156 -9.07 -1.92 -0.61
C ILE A 156 -8.77 -1.50 -2.04
N ARG A 157 -9.65 -1.87 -2.97
CA ARG A 157 -9.51 -1.49 -4.38
C ARG A 157 -9.60 0.02 -4.56
N VAL A 158 -8.65 0.59 -5.27
CA VAL A 158 -8.64 2.00 -5.68
C VAL A 158 -9.15 2.09 -7.13
N ARG A 159 -9.84 3.16 -7.47
CA ARG A 159 -10.25 3.45 -8.85
C ARG A 159 -9.07 4.06 -9.60
N GLU A 160 -8.68 3.42 -10.70
CA GLU A 160 -7.70 3.96 -11.64
C GLU A 160 -8.37 4.33 -12.97
N LYS A 161 -7.81 5.35 -13.64
CA LYS A 161 -8.35 5.86 -14.92
C LYS A 161 -7.96 4.97 -16.12
N ASP A 162 -6.86 4.22 -16.01
CA ASP A 162 -6.23 3.51 -17.14
C ASP A 162 -6.58 2.01 -17.19
N GLY A 163 -7.56 1.56 -16.41
CA GLY A 163 -7.98 0.15 -16.36
C GLY A 163 -7.06 -0.77 -15.56
N ASP A 164 -6.00 -0.26 -14.95
CA ASP A 164 -5.15 -1.01 -14.04
C ASP A 164 -5.93 -1.43 -12.78
N VAL A 165 -5.54 -2.55 -12.19
CA VAL A 165 -6.07 -3.01 -10.90
C VAL A 165 -5.12 -2.56 -9.82
N CYS A 166 -5.55 -1.54 -9.07
CA CYS A 166 -4.79 -0.95 -7.98
C CYS A 166 -5.50 -1.09 -6.65
N HIS A 167 -4.72 -1.12 -5.57
CA HIS A 167 -5.24 -1.18 -4.23
C HIS A 167 -4.36 -0.42 -3.22
N VAL A 168 -4.97 -0.11 -2.08
CA VAL A 168 -4.26 0.25 -0.85
C VAL A 168 -4.43 -0.90 0.14
N CYS A 169 -3.33 -1.36 0.71
CA CYS A 169 -3.30 -2.32 1.80
C CYS A 169 -3.03 -1.58 3.10
N ILE A 170 -3.86 -1.82 4.11
CA ILE A 170 -3.69 -1.33 5.47
C ILE A 170 -3.68 -2.49 6.45
N ASN A 171 -2.78 -2.42 7.43
CA ASN A 171 -2.62 -3.45 8.43
C ASN A 171 -2.79 -2.87 9.82
N LYS A 172 -3.48 -3.60 10.68
CA LYS A 172 -3.72 -3.22 12.07
C LYS A 172 -3.45 -4.40 13.00
N PHE A 173 -2.67 -4.16 14.05
CA PHE A 173 -2.60 -5.10 15.16
C PHE A 173 -3.94 -5.17 15.88
N LEU A 174 -4.36 -6.37 16.21
CA LEU A 174 -5.56 -6.57 17.00
C LEU A 174 -5.14 -6.75 18.45
N ASP A 175 -5.72 -5.93 19.33
CA ASP A 175 -5.53 -6.08 20.76
C ASP A 175 -6.03 -7.47 21.17
N GLU A 176 -5.25 -8.18 22.00
CA GLU A 176 -5.74 -9.37 22.67
C GLU A 176 -6.88 -8.93 23.59
N CYS A 177 -8.10 -9.20 23.14
CA CYS A 177 -9.27 -8.93 23.96
C CYS A 177 -9.19 -9.85 25.20
N SER A 178 -8.78 -9.28 26.33
CA SER A 178 -8.66 -9.96 27.61
C SER A 178 -10.00 -10.54 28.13
N SER A 179 -11.10 -10.35 27.40
CA SER A 179 -12.45 -10.79 27.75
C SER A 179 -13.08 -11.80 26.79
N CYS A 180 -12.43 -12.11 25.66
CA CYS A 180 -12.92 -13.10 24.68
C CYS A 180 -12.09 -14.39 24.75
N GLY A 181 -12.16 -15.11 25.85
CA GLY A 181 -11.97 -16.54 25.84
C GLY A 181 -12.99 -17.14 24.87
N GLU A 182 -12.48 -17.88 23.87
CA GLU A 182 -13.28 -18.66 22.90
C GLU A 182 -14.18 -17.87 21.95
N GLN A 183 -13.64 -17.56 20.77
CA GLN A 183 -14.25 -18.01 19.50
C GLN A 183 -13.40 -17.56 18.32
N GLN A 184 -12.50 -18.44 17.86
CA GLN A 184 -11.92 -18.42 16.53
C GLN A 184 -13.05 -18.58 15.48
N ARG A 185 -13.74 -17.50 15.16
CA ARG A 185 -14.57 -17.46 13.96
C ARG A 185 -13.73 -16.83 12.85
N VAL A 186 -13.11 -17.70 12.06
CA VAL A 186 -12.71 -17.34 10.68
C VAL A 186 -13.93 -16.69 10.05
N CYS A 187 -13.84 -15.40 9.73
CA CYS A 187 -14.85 -14.74 8.92
C CYS A 187 -14.82 -15.41 7.54
N ARG A 188 -15.60 -16.46 7.36
CA ARG A 188 -15.95 -16.95 6.03
C ARG A 188 -16.79 -15.85 5.40
N ALA A 189 -16.22 -15.16 4.41
CA ALA A 189 -17.03 -14.34 3.52
C ALA A 189 -18.10 -15.26 2.91
N PRO A 190 -19.37 -14.83 2.87
CA PRO A 190 -20.37 -15.59 2.13
C PRO A 190 -19.98 -15.58 0.65
N TYR A 191 -20.13 -16.74 0.03
CA TYR A 191 -19.91 -16.99 -1.41
C TYR A 191 -20.76 -16.07 -2.28
#